data_0618a874de942d0f118111d77e0d0da2
#
_entry.id   0618a874de942d0f118111d77e0d0da2
#
_cell.length_a   1.000
_cell.length_b   1.000
_cell.length_c   1.000
_cell.angle_alpha   90.00
_cell.angle_beta   90.00
_cell.angle_gamma   90.00
#
_symmetry.space_group_name_H-M   'P 1'
#
loop_
_entity.id
_entity.type
_entity.pdbx_description
1 polymer ?
#
loop_
_entity_poly.entity_id
_entity_poly.type
_entity_poly.pdbx_seq_one_letter_code
_entity_poly.pdbx_strand_id
1 'polypeptide(L)'
;MSVITEKQIQNFVTAWYLALDQHVPSDQCAVLVAEDVEMIFPEKTLHGRSDFLAWYAGGTYGDGEKAPGVINIFFDENHNVVSVTPTSKLTGDKVTLRVVVAWQASSFIPPSAKSRRVSLDATQDWTVRASDKNIYGLVVTSYNAMAKPFEYAPGFARL
;
A
#
# COMPACT_ATOMS: atom_id res chain seq x y z
N MET A 1 -16.86 -23.14 -2.21
CA MET A 1 -16.55 -21.70 -2.12
C MET A 1 -15.78 -21.43 -0.85
N SER A 2 -14.60 -20.87 -0.96
CA SER A 2 -13.87 -20.43 0.22
C SER A 2 -14.48 -19.11 0.73
N VAL A 3 -14.68 -19.02 2.04
CA VAL A 3 -15.15 -17.80 2.69
C VAL A 3 -13.91 -17.03 3.16
N ILE A 4 -13.84 -15.74 2.83
CA ILE A 4 -12.80 -14.86 3.34
C ILE A 4 -13.16 -14.53 4.79
N THR A 5 -12.22 -14.74 5.72
CA THR A 5 -12.45 -14.49 7.15
C THR A 5 -11.83 -13.16 7.59
N GLU A 6 -12.35 -12.57 8.65
CA GLU A 6 -11.76 -11.36 9.26
C GLU A 6 -10.31 -11.60 9.68
N LYS A 7 -10.01 -12.76 10.24
CA LYS A 7 -8.65 -13.12 10.64
C LYS A 7 -7.70 -13.15 9.43
N GLN A 8 -8.15 -13.71 8.32
CA GLN A 8 -7.39 -13.75 7.08
C GLN A 8 -7.10 -12.35 6.56
N ILE A 9 -8.09 -11.46 6.61
CA ILE A 9 -7.94 -10.04 6.22
C ILE A 9 -6.92 -9.35 7.12
N GLN A 10 -7.02 -9.50 8.44
CA GLN A 10 -6.08 -8.91 9.39
C GLN A 10 -4.65 -9.38 9.13
N ASN A 11 -4.46 -10.67 8.92
CA ASN A 11 -3.15 -11.24 8.62
C ASN A 11 -2.58 -10.68 7.32
N PHE A 12 -3.42 -10.53 6.30
CA PHE A 12 -3.00 -10.00 5.00
C PHE A 12 -2.59 -8.53 5.09
N VAL A 13 -3.39 -7.69 5.74
CA VAL A 13 -3.10 -6.26 5.90
C VAL A 13 -1.81 -6.07 6.70
N THR A 14 -1.62 -6.84 7.77
CA THR A 14 -0.38 -6.81 8.55
C THR A 14 0.82 -7.19 7.70
N ALA A 15 0.70 -8.25 6.91
CA ALA A 15 1.78 -8.71 6.02
C ALA A 15 2.11 -7.69 4.93
N TRP A 16 1.09 -7.02 4.39
CA TRP A 16 1.26 -5.96 3.39
C TRP A 16 2.15 -4.84 3.92
N TYR A 17 1.81 -4.27 5.07
CA TYR A 17 2.57 -3.15 5.62
C TYR A 17 3.93 -3.56 6.15
N LEU A 18 4.06 -4.76 6.70
CA LEU A 18 5.36 -5.27 7.11
C LEU A 18 6.31 -5.41 5.91
N ALA A 19 5.81 -5.90 4.78
CA ALA A 19 6.60 -5.99 3.55
C ALA A 19 7.09 -4.62 3.07
N LEU A 20 6.21 -3.61 3.08
CA LEU A 20 6.57 -2.25 2.71
C LEU A 20 7.60 -1.66 3.67
N ASP A 21 7.41 -1.83 4.96
CA ASP A 21 8.30 -1.27 5.99
C ASP A 21 9.70 -1.89 5.94
N GLN A 22 9.78 -3.18 5.63
CA GLN A 22 11.05 -3.91 5.53
C GLN A 22 11.74 -3.74 4.19
N HIS A 23 11.13 -3.06 3.22
CA HIS A 23 11.66 -2.93 1.86
C HIS A 23 12.04 -4.30 1.27
N VAL A 24 11.14 -5.28 1.37
CA VAL A 24 11.38 -6.61 0.84
C VAL A 24 11.61 -6.57 -0.68
N PRO A 25 12.29 -7.58 -1.26
CA PRO A 25 12.45 -7.66 -2.71
C PRO A 25 11.11 -7.60 -3.46
N SER A 26 11.11 -7.02 -4.65
CA SER A 26 9.90 -6.77 -5.44
C SER A 26 9.05 -8.02 -5.68
N ASP A 27 9.67 -9.19 -5.85
CA ASP A 27 8.95 -10.45 -6.06
C ASP A 27 8.08 -10.84 -4.86
N GLN A 28 8.46 -10.43 -3.66
CA GLN A 28 7.67 -10.68 -2.45
C GLN A 28 6.47 -9.73 -2.33
N CYS A 29 6.54 -8.53 -2.91
CA CYS A 29 5.41 -7.62 -3.01
C CYS A 29 4.48 -8.00 -4.17
N ALA A 30 5.03 -8.48 -5.27
CA ALA A 30 4.29 -8.78 -6.49
C ALA A 30 3.17 -9.80 -6.26
N VAL A 31 3.39 -10.77 -5.38
CA VAL A 31 2.41 -11.83 -5.09
C VAL A 31 1.25 -11.35 -4.22
N LEU A 32 1.31 -10.14 -3.68
CA LEU A 32 0.27 -9.56 -2.82
C LEU A 32 -0.77 -8.76 -3.62
N VAL A 33 -0.52 -8.48 -4.89
CA VAL A 33 -1.42 -7.69 -5.73
C VAL A 33 -1.90 -8.50 -6.94
N ALA A 34 -3.12 -8.22 -7.38
CA ALA A 34 -3.63 -8.78 -8.62
C ALA A 34 -2.87 -8.20 -9.82
N GLU A 35 -2.82 -8.96 -10.92
CA GLU A 35 -2.15 -8.50 -12.13
C GLU A 35 -2.77 -7.20 -12.67
N ASP A 36 -4.08 -7.04 -12.54
CA ASP A 36 -4.86 -5.88 -12.99
C ASP A 36 -5.19 -4.89 -11.86
N VAL A 37 -4.39 -4.87 -10.78
CA VAL A 37 -4.61 -3.99 -9.64
C VAL A 37 -4.69 -2.52 -10.07
N GLU A 38 -5.58 -1.76 -9.43
CA GLU A 38 -5.62 -0.30 -9.54
C GLU A 38 -5.32 0.32 -8.19
N MET A 39 -4.40 1.27 -8.16
CA MET A 39 -3.99 1.93 -6.92
C MET A 39 -3.99 3.43 -7.11
N ILE A 40 -4.61 4.14 -6.17
CA ILE A 40 -4.70 5.60 -6.19
C ILE A 40 -3.85 6.16 -5.07
N PHE A 41 -2.78 6.86 -5.44
CA PHE A 41 -1.91 7.61 -4.53
C PHE A 41 -2.01 9.11 -4.85
N PRO A 42 -1.56 10.01 -3.93
CA PRO A 42 -1.62 11.45 -4.19
C PRO A 42 -0.91 11.87 -5.47
N GLU A 43 0.24 11.25 -5.74
CA GLU A 43 1.11 11.61 -6.85
C GLU A 43 0.73 10.91 -8.15
N LYS A 44 0.04 9.76 -8.08
CA LYS A 44 -0.23 8.98 -9.27
C LYS A 44 -1.26 7.88 -9.04
N THR A 45 -2.05 7.61 -10.07
CA THR A 45 -2.86 6.39 -10.16
C THR A 45 -2.08 5.32 -10.91
N LEU A 46 -1.97 4.14 -10.32
CA LEU A 46 -1.23 3.00 -10.87
C LEU A 46 -2.21 2.04 -11.52
N HIS A 47 -1.87 1.56 -12.70
CA HIS A 47 -2.67 0.60 -13.46
C HIS A 47 -1.87 -0.68 -13.69
N GLY A 48 -2.23 -1.72 -12.94
CA GLY A 48 -1.61 -3.04 -13.04
C GLY A 48 -0.39 -3.23 -12.13
N ARG A 49 -0.03 -4.51 -11.98
CA ARG A 49 1.09 -4.92 -11.14
C ARG A 49 2.42 -4.29 -11.57
N SER A 50 2.64 -4.14 -12.87
CA SER A 50 3.87 -3.56 -13.40
C SER A 50 4.07 -2.11 -12.91
N ASP A 51 3.01 -1.30 -12.93
CA ASP A 51 3.05 0.06 -12.37
C ASP A 51 3.33 0.04 -10.87
N PHE A 52 2.69 -0.88 -10.14
CA PHE A 52 2.94 -1.03 -8.71
C PHE A 52 4.41 -1.33 -8.42
N LEU A 53 5.02 -2.23 -9.17
CA LEU A 53 6.44 -2.58 -8.96
C LEU A 53 7.38 -1.43 -9.33
N ALA A 54 7.06 -0.64 -10.34
CA ALA A 54 7.80 0.58 -10.66
C ALA A 54 7.67 1.63 -9.54
N TRP A 55 6.45 1.83 -9.04
CA TRP A 55 6.20 2.72 -7.90
C TRP A 55 6.99 2.28 -6.66
N TYR A 56 7.03 0.99 -6.40
CA TYR A 56 7.72 0.43 -5.23
C TYR A 56 9.24 0.51 -5.34
N ALA A 57 9.83 -0.02 -6.40
CA ALA A 57 11.27 -0.23 -6.52
C ALA A 57 11.97 0.70 -7.52
N GLY A 58 11.22 1.48 -8.25
CA GLY A 58 11.75 2.32 -9.33
C GLY A 58 11.63 1.65 -10.69
N GLY A 59 11.63 2.46 -11.74
CA GLY A 59 11.53 1.99 -13.11
C GLY A 59 10.76 2.98 -13.98
N THR A 60 9.97 2.44 -14.89
CA THR A 60 9.17 3.23 -15.82
C THR A 60 7.72 2.74 -15.75
N TYR A 61 6.79 3.67 -15.54
CA TYR A 61 5.36 3.37 -15.60
C TYR A 61 4.90 3.06 -17.03
N GLY A 62 3.74 2.44 -17.15
CA GLY A 62 3.16 2.10 -18.45
C GLY A 62 2.90 3.32 -19.36
N ASP A 63 2.74 4.52 -18.80
CA ASP A 63 2.59 5.77 -19.53
C ASP A 63 3.92 6.42 -19.96
N GLY A 64 5.05 5.82 -19.61
CA GLY A 64 6.39 6.30 -19.96
C GLY A 64 7.04 7.22 -18.93
N GLU A 65 6.33 7.65 -17.89
CA GLU A 65 6.93 8.43 -16.80
C GLU A 65 7.90 7.59 -15.98
N LYS A 66 8.95 8.24 -15.46
CA LYS A 66 9.91 7.61 -14.59
C LYS A 66 9.41 7.54 -13.16
N ALA A 67 9.59 6.38 -12.52
CA ALA A 67 9.28 6.16 -11.12
C ALA A 67 10.59 6.07 -10.33
N PRO A 68 10.79 6.91 -9.28
CA PRO A 68 12.00 6.83 -8.47
C PRO A 68 12.03 5.57 -7.59
N GLY A 69 10.85 5.04 -7.24
CA GLY A 69 10.71 3.95 -6.29
C GLY A 69 10.62 4.44 -4.86
N VAL A 70 9.54 4.11 -4.17
CA VAL A 70 9.32 4.60 -2.80
C VAL A 70 10.41 4.10 -1.83
N ILE A 71 10.94 2.90 -2.05
CA ILE A 71 12.02 2.36 -1.22
C ILE A 71 13.35 3.10 -1.39
N ASN A 72 13.50 3.90 -2.44
CA ASN A 72 14.68 4.73 -2.70
C ASN A 72 14.55 6.13 -2.10
N ILE A 73 13.37 6.51 -1.65
CA ILE A 73 13.06 7.84 -1.11
C ILE A 73 12.82 7.78 0.39
N PHE A 74 12.06 6.78 0.84
CA PHE A 74 11.64 6.65 2.24
C PHE A 74 12.48 5.61 2.96
N PHE A 75 12.78 5.90 4.22
CA PHE A 75 13.51 5.00 5.11
C PHE A 75 13.02 5.19 6.55
N ASP A 76 13.38 4.28 7.44
CA ASP A 76 12.88 4.24 8.82
C ASP A 76 11.36 4.32 8.87
N GLU A 77 10.74 3.50 8.02
CA GLU A 77 9.29 3.48 7.87
C GLU A 77 8.62 2.62 8.93
N ASN A 78 7.45 3.07 9.35
CA ASN A 78 6.57 2.29 10.19
C ASN A 78 5.12 2.57 9.83
N HIS A 79 4.39 1.52 9.47
CA HIS A 79 2.95 1.57 9.30
C HIS A 79 2.29 0.88 10.50
N ASN A 80 1.65 1.67 11.36
CA ASN A 80 0.87 1.14 12.46
C ASN A 80 -0.60 1.04 12.01
N VAL A 81 -1.09 -0.18 11.87
CA VAL A 81 -2.49 -0.41 11.46
C VAL A 81 -3.40 -0.09 12.64
N VAL A 82 -4.18 0.96 12.51
CA VAL A 82 -5.10 1.43 13.56
C VAL A 82 -6.39 0.62 13.53
N SER A 83 -6.95 0.42 12.32
CA SER A 83 -8.17 -0.37 12.16
C SER A 83 -8.27 -0.97 10.77
N VAL A 84 -8.91 -2.13 10.71
CA VAL A 84 -9.29 -2.80 9.46
C VAL A 84 -10.74 -3.22 9.61
N THR A 85 -11.62 -2.65 8.78
CA THR A 85 -13.06 -2.89 8.88
C THR A 85 -13.59 -3.33 7.53
N PRO A 86 -14.15 -4.55 7.42
CA PRO A 86 -14.87 -4.94 6.22
C PRO A 86 -16.05 -4.00 5.97
N THR A 87 -16.23 -3.57 4.73
CA THR A 87 -17.32 -2.68 4.30
C THR A 87 -18.29 -3.38 3.35
N SER A 88 -18.05 -4.65 3.05
CA SER A 88 -18.95 -5.53 2.33
C SER A 88 -19.13 -6.86 3.08
N LYS A 89 -20.02 -7.71 2.57
CA LYS A 89 -20.17 -9.07 3.10
C LYS A 89 -18.91 -9.89 2.80
N LEU A 90 -18.58 -10.81 3.71
CA LEU A 90 -17.41 -11.70 3.57
C LEU A 90 -17.68 -12.93 2.69
N THR A 91 -18.90 -13.10 2.20
CA THR A 91 -19.36 -14.30 1.51
C THR A 91 -19.13 -14.26 -0.01
N GLY A 92 -18.64 -13.15 -0.55
CA GLY A 92 -18.39 -13.02 -1.98
C GLY A 92 -16.94 -13.34 -2.36
N ASP A 93 -16.66 -13.32 -3.66
CA ASP A 93 -15.31 -13.50 -4.18
C ASP A 93 -14.41 -12.30 -3.86
N LYS A 94 -15.02 -11.15 -3.63
CA LYS A 94 -14.35 -9.89 -3.32
C LYS A 94 -14.90 -9.34 -2.02
N VAL A 95 -14.01 -8.72 -1.25
CA VAL A 95 -14.36 -8.02 -0.01
C VAL A 95 -13.78 -6.61 -0.08
N THR A 96 -14.59 -5.61 0.25
CA THR A 96 -14.13 -4.23 0.40
C THR A 96 -13.82 -3.97 1.86
N LEU A 97 -12.76 -3.18 2.09
CA LEU A 97 -12.23 -2.88 3.42
C LEU A 97 -12.02 -1.39 3.59
N ARG A 98 -12.19 -0.90 4.80
CA ARG A 98 -11.63 0.37 5.20
C ARG A 98 -10.43 0.13 6.11
N VAL A 99 -9.28 0.66 5.74
CA VAL A 99 -8.03 0.52 6.48
C VAL A 99 -7.59 1.91 6.94
N VAL A 100 -7.36 2.05 8.23
CA VAL A 100 -6.76 3.26 8.80
C VAL A 100 -5.37 2.89 9.30
N VAL A 101 -4.38 3.62 8.83
CA VAL A 101 -2.98 3.38 9.17
C VAL A 101 -2.30 4.68 9.57
N ALA A 102 -1.53 4.62 10.66
CA ALA A 102 -0.63 5.70 11.06
C ALA A 102 0.74 5.39 10.49
N TRP A 103 1.20 6.24 9.57
CA TRP A 103 2.47 6.06 8.87
C TRP A 103 3.48 7.11 9.30
N GLN A 104 4.68 6.66 9.57
CA GLN A 104 5.84 7.51 9.82
C GLN A 104 6.99 7.06 8.93
N ALA A 105 7.73 8.03 8.44
CA ALA A 105 8.90 7.77 7.61
C ALA A 105 9.82 8.97 7.60
N SER A 106 11.10 8.72 7.29
CA SER A 106 12.02 9.74 6.83
C SER A 106 12.10 9.70 5.33
N SER A 107 12.23 10.86 4.68
CA SER A 107 12.40 10.95 3.23
C SER A 107 13.64 11.76 2.89
N PHE A 108 14.29 11.35 1.80
CA PHE A 108 15.45 12.05 1.26
C PHE A 108 15.39 12.03 -0.26
N ILE A 109 15.41 13.22 -0.86
CA ILE A 109 15.41 13.38 -2.32
C ILE A 109 16.58 14.27 -2.68
N PRO A 110 17.62 13.74 -3.35
CA PRO A 110 18.73 14.59 -3.83
C PRO A 110 18.20 15.66 -4.80
N PRO A 111 18.79 16.85 -4.84
CA PRO A 111 20.03 17.28 -4.17
C PRO A 111 19.83 17.89 -2.77
N SER A 112 18.72 17.62 -2.10
CA SER A 112 18.49 18.11 -0.74
C SER A 112 19.63 17.68 0.20
N ALA A 113 20.06 18.57 1.08
CA ALA A 113 21.11 18.27 2.05
C ALA A 113 20.58 17.63 3.34
N LYS A 114 19.26 17.54 3.48
CA LYS A 114 18.61 17.07 4.72
C LYS A 114 17.49 16.11 4.42
N SER A 115 17.31 15.13 5.28
CA SER A 115 16.12 14.31 5.31
C SER A 115 14.95 15.06 5.95
N ARG A 116 13.74 14.62 5.64
CA ARG A 116 12.51 15.16 6.20
C ARG A 116 11.75 14.03 6.89
N ARG A 117 11.14 14.34 8.04
CA ARG A 117 10.31 13.38 8.76
C ARG A 117 8.84 13.63 8.44
N VAL A 118 8.11 12.56 8.08
CA VAL A 118 6.67 12.58 7.79
C VAL A 118 5.97 11.74 8.85
N SER A 119 4.82 12.21 9.31
CA SER A 119 3.91 11.43 10.17
C SER A 119 2.48 11.82 9.83
N LEU A 120 1.68 10.84 9.45
CA LEU A 120 0.29 11.08 9.04
C LEU A 120 -0.58 9.87 9.29
N ASP A 121 -1.88 10.12 9.38
CA ASP A 121 -2.90 9.08 9.34
C ASP A 121 -3.52 9.04 7.94
N ALA A 122 -3.58 7.84 7.36
CA ALA A 122 -4.21 7.60 6.08
C ALA A 122 -5.45 6.73 6.27
N THR A 123 -6.57 7.17 5.72
CA THR A 123 -7.80 6.37 5.62
C THR A 123 -7.92 5.88 4.19
N GLN A 124 -7.97 4.58 4.03
CA GLN A 124 -7.88 3.92 2.73
C GLN A 124 -9.07 3.00 2.51
N ASP A 125 -9.47 2.86 1.26
CA ASP A 125 -10.46 1.87 0.83
C ASP A 125 -9.78 0.86 -0.09
N TRP A 126 -9.86 -0.41 0.29
CA TRP A 126 -9.28 -1.51 -0.47
C TRP A 126 -10.37 -2.45 -0.96
N THR A 127 -10.09 -3.15 -2.06
CA THR A 127 -10.79 -4.36 -2.45
C THR A 127 -9.77 -5.49 -2.50
N VAL A 128 -10.09 -6.60 -1.85
CA VAL A 128 -9.30 -7.84 -1.88
C VAL A 128 -10.10 -8.97 -2.49
N ARG A 129 -9.39 -9.93 -3.06
CA ARG A 129 -9.96 -11.12 -3.70
C ARG A 129 -9.20 -12.35 -3.23
N ALA A 130 -9.90 -13.48 -3.12
CA ALA A 130 -9.27 -14.77 -2.86
C ALA A 130 -8.27 -15.11 -3.98
N SER A 131 -7.11 -15.62 -3.59
CA SER A 131 -6.03 -15.99 -4.52
C SER A 131 -5.13 -17.04 -3.88
N ASP A 132 -4.55 -17.89 -4.72
CA ASP A 132 -3.56 -18.89 -4.29
C ASP A 132 -2.10 -18.42 -4.49
N LYS A 133 -1.90 -17.14 -4.82
CA LYS A 133 -0.58 -16.60 -5.16
C LYS A 133 0.33 -16.38 -3.96
N ASN A 134 -0.21 -16.41 -2.74
CA ASN A 134 0.56 -16.26 -1.51
C ASN A 134 -0.10 -17.07 -0.37
N ILE A 135 0.61 -17.16 0.75
CA ILE A 135 0.14 -17.96 1.91
C ILE A 135 -1.06 -17.33 2.64
N TYR A 136 -1.35 -16.05 2.40
CA TYR A 136 -2.48 -15.36 3.04
C TYR A 136 -3.79 -15.63 2.33
N GLY A 137 -3.74 -16.12 1.10
CA GLY A 137 -4.92 -16.47 0.32
C GLY A 137 -5.69 -15.28 -0.26
N LEU A 138 -5.09 -14.10 -0.27
CA LEU A 138 -5.71 -12.86 -0.77
C LEU A 138 -4.74 -12.06 -1.63
N VAL A 139 -5.29 -11.30 -2.58
CA VAL A 139 -4.57 -10.24 -3.31
C VAL A 139 -5.40 -8.97 -3.31
N VAL A 140 -4.72 -7.83 -3.37
CA VAL A 140 -5.37 -6.52 -3.55
C VAL A 140 -5.72 -6.35 -5.02
N THR A 141 -6.96 -5.97 -5.29
CA THR A 141 -7.42 -5.63 -6.65
C THR A 141 -7.64 -4.13 -6.81
N SER A 142 -7.95 -3.42 -5.72
CA SER A 142 -8.12 -1.97 -5.71
C SER A 142 -7.60 -1.42 -4.38
N TYR A 143 -6.85 -0.33 -4.45
CA TYR A 143 -6.20 0.29 -3.30
C TYR A 143 -6.32 1.80 -3.46
N ASN A 144 -7.20 2.42 -2.70
CA ASN A 144 -7.36 3.87 -2.71
C ASN A 144 -6.78 4.45 -1.42
N ALA A 145 -5.56 4.96 -1.50
CA ALA A 145 -4.89 5.61 -0.36
C ALA A 145 -5.51 6.96 -0.01
N MET A 146 -6.36 7.50 -0.88
CA MET A 146 -6.93 8.84 -0.80
C MET A 146 -8.45 8.81 -0.55
N ALA A 147 -8.95 7.81 0.18
CA ALA A 147 -10.37 7.78 0.56
C ALA A 147 -10.77 8.99 1.41
N LYS A 148 -9.81 9.52 2.18
CA LYS A 148 -9.88 10.81 2.86
C LYS A 148 -8.56 11.54 2.71
N PRO A 149 -8.52 12.89 2.81
CA PRO A 149 -7.26 13.62 2.88
C PRO A 149 -6.40 13.12 4.04
N PHE A 150 -5.07 13.13 3.87
CA PHE A 150 -4.16 12.75 4.93
C PHE A 150 -4.27 13.69 6.13
N GLU A 151 -4.24 13.12 7.33
CA GLU A 151 -4.20 13.87 8.58
C GLU A 151 -2.76 13.88 9.10
N TYR A 152 -2.08 15.01 8.91
CA TYR A 152 -0.68 15.16 9.30
C TYR A 152 -0.54 15.46 10.78
N ALA A 153 0.47 14.86 11.43
CA ALA A 153 0.85 15.22 12.78
C ALA A 153 1.41 16.66 12.79
N PRO A 154 1.11 17.48 13.82
CA PRO A 154 1.62 18.84 13.89
C PRO A 154 3.16 18.90 13.87
N GLY A 155 3.71 19.82 13.09
CA GLY A 155 5.15 20.04 13.00
C GLY A 155 5.92 19.11 12.07
N PHE A 156 5.24 18.14 11.45
CA PHE A 156 5.87 17.24 10.49
C PHE A 156 5.73 17.75 9.05
N ALA A 157 6.64 17.29 8.19
CA ALA A 157 6.63 17.64 6.78
C ALA A 157 5.37 17.09 6.08
N ARG A 158 4.89 17.81 5.07
CA ARG A 158 3.82 17.35 4.19
C ARG A 158 4.41 16.76 2.92
N LEU A 159 3.73 15.78 2.40
CA LEU A 159 4.06 15.19 1.10
C LEU A 159 3.66 16.10 -0.05
#